data_2562f4eafb38ed7e681599ad3eb69ba0
#
_entry.id   2562f4eafb38ed7e681599ad3eb69ba0
#
_cell.length_a   1.000
_cell.length_b   1.000
_cell.length_c   1.000
_cell.angle_alpha   90.00
_cell.angle_beta   90.00
_cell.angle_gamma   90.00
#
_symmetry.space_group_name_H-M   'P 1'
#
loop_
_entity.id
_entity.type
_entity.pdbx_description
1 polymer ?
#
loop_
_entity_poly.entity_id
_entity_poly.type
_entity_poly.pdbx_seq_one_letter_code
_entity_poly.pdbx_strand_id
1 'polypeptide(L)'
;MGVLDGKIAIVTGAGRGIGREIALHLASQGASVVVNDLGGEVDGGGTGRIADEVVSEIEAAGGRAAANYDSVATVEGGQSLYQTAIDGFGGLDILVNNAGILRDKTIFNMEEADWDAVIAVHLKGHYCCTRPFARFIRESGRANCRVINFSSVSGLYGSFGQTNYAAAKAGIAGFSRTLALELAKYGATSNVISPGAATRMTFDLIENSGQKVDLDNPLEGGQPIARVVGWLGSDASRDCNGQIIHVARGLVGIMQQPAVIRSFTTDHLLDHDELDGLMPSLLDARSKNVDQAKDTGKPESV
;
A
#
# COMPACT_ATOMS: atom_id res chain seq x y z
N MET A 1 -22.55 13.96 10.02
CA MET A 1 -21.14 13.92 10.45
C MET A 1 -20.54 12.65 9.90
N GLY A 2 -19.44 12.77 9.16
CA GLY A 2 -18.69 11.64 8.61
C GLY A 2 -17.82 10.98 9.68
N VAL A 3 -17.40 9.74 9.45
CA VAL A 3 -16.55 8.99 10.42
C VAL A 3 -15.14 9.54 10.55
N LEU A 4 -14.74 10.51 9.68
CA LEU A 4 -13.44 11.17 9.66
C LEU A 4 -13.54 12.69 9.89
N ASP A 5 -14.65 13.16 10.42
CA ASP A 5 -14.83 14.60 10.70
C ASP A 5 -13.67 15.14 11.55
N GLY A 6 -13.03 16.22 11.07
CA GLY A 6 -11.91 16.89 11.72
C GLY A 6 -10.56 16.18 11.60
N LYS A 7 -10.49 15.01 10.93
CA LYS A 7 -9.23 14.34 10.61
C LYS A 7 -8.54 15.03 9.43
N ILE A 8 -7.21 14.94 9.40
CA ILE A 8 -6.38 15.47 8.33
C ILE A 8 -5.60 14.30 7.73
N ALA A 9 -5.71 14.14 6.41
CA ALA A 9 -5.10 13.04 5.69
C ALA A 9 -4.14 13.52 4.59
N ILE A 10 -3.07 12.77 4.37
CA ILE A 10 -2.24 12.84 3.15
C ILE A 10 -2.47 11.57 2.36
N VAL A 11 -2.72 11.67 1.06
CA VAL A 11 -2.78 10.54 0.13
C VAL A 11 -1.77 10.77 -0.98
N THR A 12 -0.78 9.86 -1.09
CA THR A 12 0.24 9.94 -2.15
C THR A 12 -0.18 9.16 -3.40
N GLY A 13 0.17 9.69 -4.59
CA GLY A 13 -0.29 9.12 -5.87
C GLY A 13 -1.81 9.24 -6.00
N ALA A 14 -2.36 10.40 -5.61
CA ALA A 14 -3.81 10.59 -5.45
C ALA A 14 -4.49 11.27 -6.65
N GLY A 15 -3.78 11.50 -7.74
CA GLY A 15 -4.37 12.13 -8.93
C GLY A 15 -5.22 11.18 -9.76
N ARG A 16 -4.99 9.87 -9.68
CA ARG A 16 -5.68 8.85 -10.51
C ARG A 16 -5.90 7.54 -9.75
N GLY A 17 -6.72 6.66 -10.30
CA GLY A 17 -6.91 5.28 -9.86
C GLY A 17 -7.26 5.14 -8.38
N ILE A 18 -6.64 4.18 -7.68
CA ILE A 18 -6.93 3.88 -6.27
C ILE A 18 -6.71 5.10 -5.38
N GLY A 19 -5.60 5.84 -5.57
CA GLY A 19 -5.29 7.01 -4.74
C GLY A 19 -6.33 8.12 -4.84
N ARG A 20 -6.86 8.37 -6.06
CA ARG A 20 -7.97 9.32 -6.28
C ARG A 20 -9.24 8.88 -5.56
N GLU A 21 -9.65 7.61 -5.70
CA GLU A 21 -10.83 7.09 -5.01
C GLU A 21 -10.69 7.19 -3.48
N ILE A 22 -9.49 6.97 -2.96
CA ILE A 22 -9.19 7.14 -1.53
C ILE A 22 -9.35 8.61 -1.13
N ALA A 23 -8.73 9.55 -1.86
CA ALA A 23 -8.81 10.97 -1.53
C ALA A 23 -10.25 11.49 -1.51
N LEU A 24 -11.03 11.16 -2.53
CA LEU A 24 -12.45 11.50 -2.62
C LEU A 24 -13.26 10.88 -1.49
N HIS A 25 -13.02 9.59 -1.18
CA HIS A 25 -13.75 8.91 -0.11
C HIS A 25 -13.42 9.50 1.27
N LEU A 26 -12.13 9.74 1.59
CA LEU A 26 -11.75 10.34 2.87
C LEU A 26 -12.38 11.74 3.04
N ALA A 27 -12.36 12.55 1.98
CA ALA A 27 -13.01 13.88 1.98
C ALA A 27 -14.52 13.76 2.19
N SER A 28 -15.20 12.83 1.51
CA SER A 28 -16.64 12.58 1.69
C SER A 28 -17.03 12.14 3.11
N GLN A 29 -16.06 11.58 3.86
CA GLN A 29 -16.21 11.21 5.25
C GLN A 29 -15.84 12.33 6.23
N GLY A 30 -15.52 13.54 5.75
CA GLY A 30 -15.25 14.71 6.56
C GLY A 30 -13.78 15.04 6.82
N ALA A 31 -12.84 14.29 6.24
CA ALA A 31 -11.42 14.59 6.36
C ALA A 31 -11.02 15.79 5.47
N SER A 32 -10.04 16.59 5.95
CA SER A 32 -9.27 17.49 5.09
C SER A 32 -8.14 16.72 4.43
N VAL A 33 -7.95 16.82 3.11
CA VAL A 33 -7.07 15.91 2.37
C VAL A 33 -5.97 16.67 1.63
N VAL A 34 -4.72 16.32 1.87
CA VAL A 34 -3.61 16.66 0.96
C VAL A 34 -3.56 15.63 -0.15
N VAL A 35 -3.80 16.09 -1.37
CA VAL A 35 -3.76 15.29 -2.61
C VAL A 35 -2.36 15.45 -3.20
N ASN A 36 -1.51 14.44 -3.04
CA ASN A 36 -0.18 14.47 -3.65
C ASN A 36 -0.15 13.63 -4.91
N ASP A 37 0.32 14.22 -6.01
CA ASP A 37 0.65 13.52 -7.24
C ASP A 37 1.66 14.31 -8.06
N LEU A 38 2.69 13.63 -8.56
CA LEU A 38 3.69 14.23 -9.45
C LEU A 38 3.13 14.49 -10.86
N GLY A 39 2.00 13.87 -11.20
CA GLY A 39 1.36 13.97 -12.50
C GLY A 39 2.02 13.13 -13.60
N GLY A 40 2.88 12.19 -13.21
CA GLY A 40 3.64 11.34 -14.12
C GLY A 40 2.83 10.19 -14.74
N GLU A 41 3.47 9.51 -15.69
CA GLU A 41 2.97 8.28 -16.32
C GLU A 41 3.23 7.04 -15.44
N VAL A 42 2.72 5.86 -15.88
CA VAL A 42 2.83 4.60 -15.11
C VAL A 42 4.29 4.19 -14.86
N ASP A 43 5.20 4.51 -15.77
CA ASP A 43 6.64 4.22 -15.66
C ASP A 43 7.41 5.24 -14.81
N GLY A 44 6.73 6.29 -14.33
CA GLY A 44 7.28 7.38 -13.54
C GLY A 44 7.84 8.55 -14.37
N GLY A 45 7.67 8.54 -15.70
CA GLY A 45 8.04 9.65 -16.57
C GLY A 45 7.02 10.79 -16.54
N GLY A 46 7.46 12.01 -16.90
CA GLY A 46 6.57 13.17 -17.00
C GLY A 46 6.18 13.80 -15.66
N THR A 47 5.52 14.93 -15.77
CA THR A 47 4.93 15.68 -14.63
C THR A 47 3.65 16.38 -15.07
N GLY A 48 2.75 16.69 -14.12
CA GLY A 48 1.49 17.37 -14.41
C GLY A 48 0.80 17.87 -13.16
N ARG A 49 -0.33 18.53 -13.31
CA ARG A 49 -1.10 19.10 -12.20
C ARG A 49 -2.44 18.35 -11.96
N ILE A 50 -2.45 17.05 -12.15
CA ILE A 50 -3.66 16.23 -11.99
C ILE A 50 -4.20 16.22 -10.54
N ALA A 51 -3.37 16.56 -9.55
CA ALA A 51 -3.82 16.74 -8.18
C ALA A 51 -4.86 17.87 -8.06
N ASP A 52 -4.75 18.94 -8.88
CA ASP A 52 -5.70 20.06 -8.89
C ASP A 52 -7.12 19.63 -9.28
N GLU A 53 -7.24 18.67 -10.20
CA GLU A 53 -8.54 18.14 -10.63
C GLU A 53 -9.26 17.47 -9.46
N VAL A 54 -8.54 16.65 -8.69
CA VAL A 54 -9.08 15.97 -7.51
C VAL A 54 -9.39 16.95 -6.38
N VAL A 55 -8.55 17.98 -6.18
CA VAL A 55 -8.81 19.04 -5.21
C VAL A 55 -10.10 19.79 -5.59
N SER A 56 -10.24 20.20 -6.86
CA SER A 56 -11.43 20.90 -7.35
C SER A 56 -12.71 20.07 -7.17
N GLU A 57 -12.64 18.75 -7.41
CA GLU A 57 -13.75 17.83 -7.22
C GLU A 57 -14.14 17.71 -5.74
N ILE A 58 -13.16 17.61 -4.83
CA ILE A 58 -13.40 17.57 -3.39
C ILE A 58 -14.06 18.87 -2.91
N GLU A 59 -13.56 20.03 -3.37
CA GLU A 59 -14.09 21.34 -3.00
C GLU A 59 -15.50 21.57 -3.56
N ALA A 60 -15.75 21.16 -4.80
CA ALA A 60 -17.08 21.21 -5.41
C ALA A 60 -18.11 20.35 -4.65
N ALA A 61 -17.67 19.27 -4.00
CA ALA A 61 -18.49 18.45 -3.13
C ALA A 61 -18.62 19.01 -1.69
N GLY A 62 -18.03 20.19 -1.40
CA GLY A 62 -18.07 20.83 -0.08
C GLY A 62 -17.01 20.32 0.90
N GLY A 63 -16.05 19.52 0.46
CA GLY A 63 -14.92 19.07 1.24
C GLY A 63 -13.77 20.09 1.29
N ARG A 64 -12.65 19.71 1.94
CA ARG A 64 -11.45 20.53 2.04
C ARG A 64 -10.25 19.76 1.51
N ALA A 65 -9.51 20.32 0.56
CA ALA A 65 -8.32 19.69 0.02
C ALA A 65 -7.21 20.70 -0.29
N ALA A 66 -5.98 20.22 -0.42
CA ALA A 66 -4.82 20.98 -0.87
C ALA A 66 -3.98 20.10 -1.80
N ALA A 67 -3.49 20.64 -2.90
CA ALA A 67 -2.62 19.93 -3.82
C ALA A 67 -1.16 19.99 -3.37
N ASN A 68 -0.41 18.91 -3.63
CA ASN A 68 1.03 18.84 -3.51
C ASN A 68 1.61 18.06 -4.70
N TYR A 69 2.74 18.53 -5.26
CA TYR A 69 3.34 17.97 -6.49
C TYR A 69 4.74 17.43 -6.27
N ASP A 70 5.20 17.34 -5.02
CA ASP A 70 6.56 16.90 -4.72
C ASP A 70 6.71 15.39 -4.83
N SER A 71 7.92 14.98 -5.16
CA SER A 71 8.26 13.57 -5.30
C SER A 71 8.35 12.87 -3.94
N VAL A 72 7.62 11.79 -3.77
CA VAL A 72 7.73 10.91 -2.59
C VAL A 72 9.11 10.26 -2.46
N ALA A 73 9.87 10.15 -3.56
CA ALA A 73 11.16 9.45 -3.59
C ALA A 73 12.31 10.20 -2.89
N THR A 74 12.08 11.43 -2.41
CA THR A 74 13.06 12.26 -1.73
C THR A 74 12.64 12.62 -0.32
N VAL A 75 13.62 12.85 0.56
CA VAL A 75 13.35 13.26 1.94
C VAL A 75 12.69 14.65 1.97
N GLU A 76 13.14 15.53 1.08
CA GLU A 76 12.63 16.89 0.92
C GLU A 76 11.15 16.87 0.50
N GLY A 77 10.81 16.01 -0.47
CA GLY A 77 9.41 15.84 -0.91
C GLY A 77 8.53 15.29 0.20
N GLY A 78 8.96 14.28 0.94
CA GLY A 78 8.24 13.77 2.10
C GLY A 78 8.03 14.84 3.19
N GLN A 79 9.03 15.69 3.42
CA GLN A 79 8.92 16.82 4.36
C GLN A 79 7.94 17.88 3.85
N SER A 80 7.96 18.18 2.55
CA SER A 80 7.02 19.13 1.93
C SER A 80 5.57 18.65 2.01
N LEU A 81 5.31 17.36 1.76
CA LEU A 81 3.99 16.78 1.95
C LEU A 81 3.46 17.00 3.37
N TYR A 82 4.28 16.67 4.35
CA TYR A 82 3.94 16.90 5.75
C TYR A 82 3.68 18.39 6.03
N GLN A 83 4.53 19.28 5.54
CA GLN A 83 4.39 20.72 5.74
C GLN A 83 3.10 21.26 5.10
N THR A 84 2.71 20.75 3.92
CA THR A 84 1.44 21.11 3.28
C THR A 84 0.24 20.81 4.18
N ALA A 85 0.25 19.68 4.89
CA ALA A 85 -0.82 19.33 5.84
C ALA A 85 -0.81 20.25 7.07
N ILE A 86 0.36 20.58 7.60
CA ILE A 86 0.50 21.48 8.76
C ILE A 86 0.02 22.89 8.41
N ASP A 87 0.50 23.46 7.30
CA ASP A 87 0.20 24.83 6.90
C ASP A 87 -1.27 24.99 6.45
N GLY A 88 -1.79 24.01 5.72
CA GLY A 88 -3.15 24.04 5.20
C GLY A 88 -4.24 23.71 6.23
N PHE A 89 -3.93 22.80 7.17
CA PHE A 89 -4.95 22.21 8.04
C PHE A 89 -4.57 22.15 9.52
N GLY A 90 -3.32 22.44 9.90
CA GLY A 90 -2.88 22.53 11.28
C GLY A 90 -2.47 21.20 11.92
N GLY A 91 -2.30 20.12 11.14
CA GLY A 91 -1.90 18.81 11.68
C GLY A 91 -1.88 17.69 10.65
N LEU A 92 -1.72 16.45 11.15
CA LEU A 92 -1.83 15.24 10.34
C LEU A 92 -2.30 14.08 11.23
N ASP A 93 -3.31 13.34 10.77
CA ASP A 93 -3.86 12.15 11.44
C ASP A 93 -3.65 10.86 10.64
N ILE A 94 -3.73 10.96 9.30
CA ILE A 94 -3.76 9.81 8.41
C ILE A 94 -2.74 10.02 7.30
N LEU A 95 -1.79 9.09 7.17
CA LEU A 95 -0.88 9.03 6.02
C LEU A 95 -1.17 7.77 5.20
N VAL A 96 -1.52 7.96 3.93
CA VAL A 96 -1.74 6.89 2.96
C VAL A 96 -0.59 6.88 1.95
N ASN A 97 0.32 5.94 2.09
CA ASN A 97 1.44 5.71 1.18
C ASN A 97 0.99 4.81 0.02
N ASN A 98 0.41 5.41 -1.02
CA ASN A 98 -0.13 4.70 -2.19
C ASN A 98 0.67 4.94 -3.47
N ALA A 99 1.46 6.01 -3.59
CA ALA A 99 2.22 6.33 -4.80
C ALA A 99 3.07 5.15 -5.31
N GLY A 100 3.10 4.96 -6.61
CA GLY A 100 3.80 3.86 -7.22
C GLY A 100 3.94 3.96 -8.73
N ILE A 101 4.92 3.25 -9.27
CA ILE A 101 5.23 3.11 -10.71
C ILE A 101 5.48 1.65 -11.05
N LEU A 102 5.43 1.30 -12.34
CA LEU A 102 5.82 -0.01 -12.86
C LEU A 102 6.92 0.14 -13.91
N ARG A 103 7.96 -0.69 -13.79
CA ARG A 103 9.00 -0.91 -14.79
C ARG A 103 9.29 -2.40 -14.85
N ASP A 104 8.29 -3.13 -15.36
CA ASP A 104 8.26 -4.59 -15.36
C ASP A 104 9.18 -5.15 -16.44
N LYS A 105 10.18 -5.92 -16.01
CA LYS A 105 11.11 -6.66 -16.88
C LYS A 105 11.55 -7.93 -16.14
N THR A 106 11.86 -8.98 -16.90
CA THR A 106 12.55 -10.13 -16.31
C THR A 106 13.92 -9.69 -15.78
N ILE A 107 14.44 -10.37 -14.75
CA ILE A 107 15.72 -10.02 -14.14
C ILE A 107 16.88 -9.94 -15.15
N PHE A 108 16.81 -10.73 -16.23
CA PHE A 108 17.83 -10.74 -17.29
C PHE A 108 17.83 -9.47 -18.15
N ASN A 109 16.70 -8.77 -18.23
CA ASN A 109 16.48 -7.59 -19.09
C ASN A 109 16.26 -6.31 -18.26
N MET A 110 16.33 -6.40 -16.94
CA MET A 110 16.09 -5.27 -16.02
C MET A 110 17.38 -4.45 -15.91
N GLU A 111 17.30 -3.20 -16.29
CA GLU A 111 18.38 -2.25 -16.10
C GLU A 111 18.39 -1.70 -14.66
N GLU A 112 19.57 -1.27 -14.18
CA GLU A 112 19.73 -0.66 -12.85
C GLU A 112 18.75 0.52 -12.64
N ALA A 113 18.55 1.35 -13.67
CA ALA A 113 17.62 2.47 -13.63
C ALA A 113 16.15 2.03 -13.44
N ASP A 114 15.76 0.86 -13.93
CA ASP A 114 14.41 0.32 -13.72
C ASP A 114 14.24 -0.16 -12.26
N TRP A 115 15.29 -0.80 -11.72
CA TRP A 115 15.33 -1.22 -10.34
C TRP A 115 15.29 -0.01 -9.40
N ASP A 116 16.20 0.92 -9.56
CA ASP A 116 16.37 2.08 -8.67
C ASP A 116 15.11 2.97 -8.64
N ALA A 117 14.49 3.22 -9.79
CA ALA A 117 13.29 4.02 -9.86
C ALA A 117 12.13 3.39 -9.06
N VAL A 118 11.92 2.07 -9.20
CA VAL A 118 10.85 1.36 -8.49
C VAL A 118 11.12 1.33 -6.98
N ILE A 119 12.35 1.01 -6.56
CA ILE A 119 12.74 1.03 -5.14
C ILE A 119 12.62 2.44 -4.56
N ALA A 120 13.04 3.47 -5.29
CA ALA A 120 12.99 4.85 -4.84
C ALA A 120 11.56 5.34 -4.61
N VAL A 121 10.64 5.10 -5.55
CA VAL A 121 9.25 5.54 -5.42
C VAL A 121 8.50 4.72 -4.37
N HIS A 122 8.60 3.40 -4.43
CA HIS A 122 7.82 2.54 -3.55
C HIS A 122 8.42 2.46 -2.14
N LEU A 123 9.60 1.85 -1.98
CA LEU A 123 10.12 1.52 -0.66
C LEU A 123 10.70 2.75 0.05
N LYS A 124 11.61 3.47 -0.63
CA LYS A 124 12.17 4.69 -0.06
C LYS A 124 11.10 5.78 0.11
N GLY A 125 10.13 5.89 -0.81
CA GLY A 125 9.02 6.83 -0.71
C GLY A 125 8.19 6.64 0.55
N HIS A 126 7.88 5.41 0.93
CA HIS A 126 7.21 5.11 2.20
C HIS A 126 8.02 5.65 3.40
N TYR A 127 9.33 5.45 3.41
CA TYR A 127 10.20 6.03 4.44
C TYR A 127 10.18 7.56 4.43
N CYS A 128 10.35 8.19 3.26
CA CYS A 128 10.42 9.64 3.13
C CYS A 128 9.16 10.34 3.66
N CYS A 129 7.97 9.81 3.32
CA CYS A 129 6.70 10.38 3.78
C CYS A 129 6.40 10.03 5.25
N THR A 130 6.74 8.83 5.69
CA THR A 130 6.42 8.37 7.05
C THR A 130 7.31 9.03 8.11
N ARG A 131 8.59 9.27 7.82
CA ARG A 131 9.55 9.80 8.81
C ARG A 131 9.14 11.13 9.43
N PRO A 132 8.75 12.20 8.68
CA PRO A 132 8.28 13.45 9.28
C PRO A 132 7.00 13.25 10.11
N PHE A 133 6.08 12.42 9.65
CA PHE A 133 4.85 12.11 10.38
C PHE A 133 5.12 11.35 11.68
N ALA A 134 5.98 10.35 11.69
CA ALA A 134 6.37 9.61 12.89
C ALA A 134 7.05 10.52 13.95
N ARG A 135 7.85 11.51 13.51
CA ARG A 135 8.40 12.54 14.38
C ARG A 135 7.31 13.40 14.99
N PHE A 136 6.39 13.88 14.17
CA PHE A 136 5.24 14.66 14.64
C PHE A 136 4.40 13.89 15.67
N ILE A 137 4.07 12.62 15.44
CA ILE A 137 3.34 11.76 16.39
C ILE A 137 4.06 11.74 17.74
N ARG A 138 5.38 11.52 17.72
CA ARG A 138 6.20 11.46 18.94
C ARG A 138 6.25 12.80 19.68
N GLU A 139 6.38 13.91 18.95
CA GLU A 139 6.65 15.23 19.50
C GLU A 139 5.37 15.97 19.93
N SER A 140 4.27 15.80 19.20
CA SER A 140 2.99 16.44 19.49
C SER A 140 2.14 15.71 20.52
N GLY A 141 2.42 14.44 20.79
CA GLY A 141 1.55 13.58 21.61
C GLY A 141 0.18 13.28 20.97
N ARG A 142 0.02 13.55 19.67
CA ARG A 142 -1.23 13.30 18.94
C ARG A 142 -1.49 11.81 18.85
N ALA A 143 -2.53 11.34 19.52
CA ALA A 143 -2.97 9.95 19.52
C ALA A 143 -3.89 9.65 18.33
N ASN A 144 -4.17 8.35 18.09
CA ASN A 144 -5.06 7.88 17.04
C ASN A 144 -4.61 8.23 15.61
N CYS A 145 -3.29 8.36 15.39
CA CYS A 145 -2.73 8.51 14.06
C CYS A 145 -2.67 7.17 13.31
N ARG A 146 -2.77 7.22 11.98
CA ARG A 146 -2.83 6.06 11.10
C ARG A 146 -1.81 6.16 9.99
N VAL A 147 -1.00 5.12 9.81
CA VAL A 147 -0.15 4.93 8.62
C VAL A 147 -0.70 3.75 7.83
N ILE A 148 -1.12 3.99 6.60
CA ILE A 148 -1.71 2.98 5.72
C ILE A 148 -0.79 2.84 4.52
N ASN A 149 -0.16 1.68 4.40
CA ASN A 149 0.85 1.38 3.41
C ASN A 149 0.30 0.46 2.32
N PHE A 150 0.77 0.59 1.09
CA PHE A 150 0.30 -0.20 -0.04
C PHE A 150 1.36 -1.22 -0.48
N SER A 151 1.12 -2.49 -0.16
CA SER A 151 1.86 -3.63 -0.73
C SER A 151 1.16 -4.16 -1.98
N SER A 152 1.37 -5.43 -2.32
CA SER A 152 0.79 -6.13 -3.47
C SER A 152 0.88 -7.64 -3.26
N VAL A 153 0.01 -8.38 -3.92
CA VAL A 153 0.14 -9.84 -4.07
C VAL A 153 1.51 -10.22 -4.67
N SER A 154 2.06 -9.38 -5.57
CA SER A 154 3.40 -9.58 -6.12
C SER A 154 4.50 -9.57 -5.06
N GLY A 155 4.39 -8.71 -4.04
CA GLY A 155 5.34 -8.70 -2.92
C GLY A 155 5.13 -9.83 -1.91
N LEU A 156 3.96 -10.45 -1.88
CA LEU A 156 3.62 -11.52 -0.94
C LEU A 156 3.86 -12.92 -1.53
N TYR A 157 3.62 -13.09 -2.84
CA TYR A 157 3.70 -14.38 -3.54
C TYR A 157 4.70 -14.41 -4.69
N GLY A 158 5.16 -13.25 -5.15
CA GLY A 158 5.94 -13.10 -6.37
C GLY A 158 5.08 -12.95 -7.62
N SER A 159 5.65 -12.33 -8.65
CA SER A 159 5.07 -12.21 -10.01
C SER A 159 6.19 -12.24 -11.02
N PHE A 160 5.97 -12.94 -12.12
CA PHE A 160 6.92 -13.01 -13.23
C PHE A 160 7.16 -11.61 -13.81
N GLY A 161 8.43 -11.27 -14.04
CA GLY A 161 8.82 -9.98 -14.61
C GLY A 161 8.77 -8.78 -13.65
N GLN A 162 8.52 -8.99 -12.35
CA GLN A 162 8.35 -7.93 -11.36
C GLN A 162 9.35 -8.02 -10.20
N THR A 163 10.60 -8.40 -10.46
CA THR A 163 11.59 -8.60 -9.37
C THR A 163 11.80 -7.34 -8.54
N ASN A 164 11.93 -6.15 -9.17
CA ASN A 164 12.05 -4.84 -8.52
C ASN A 164 10.79 -4.48 -7.71
N TYR A 165 9.62 -4.60 -8.35
CA TYR A 165 8.34 -4.27 -7.73
C TYR A 165 8.01 -5.22 -6.57
N ALA A 166 8.19 -6.54 -6.76
CA ALA A 166 7.98 -7.53 -5.71
C ALA A 166 8.90 -7.30 -4.51
N ALA A 167 10.19 -7.00 -4.75
CA ALA A 167 11.14 -6.66 -3.68
C ALA A 167 10.69 -5.42 -2.89
N ALA A 168 10.29 -4.34 -3.57
CA ALA A 168 9.79 -3.14 -2.93
C ALA A 168 8.53 -3.42 -2.10
N LYS A 169 7.55 -4.15 -2.66
CA LYS A 169 6.27 -4.45 -2.01
C LYS A 169 6.40 -5.43 -0.84
N ALA A 170 7.33 -6.38 -0.90
CA ALA A 170 7.70 -7.22 0.23
C ALA A 170 8.38 -6.40 1.34
N GLY A 171 9.29 -5.49 0.97
CA GLY A 171 9.95 -4.56 1.88
C GLY A 171 8.97 -3.66 2.62
N ILE A 172 7.92 -3.16 1.95
CA ILE A 172 6.85 -2.37 2.57
C ILE A 172 6.10 -3.17 3.64
N ALA A 173 5.83 -4.45 3.42
CA ALA A 173 5.18 -5.29 4.43
C ALA A 173 6.05 -5.45 5.69
N GLY A 174 7.37 -5.63 5.53
CA GLY A 174 8.33 -5.64 6.63
C GLY A 174 8.43 -4.29 7.35
N PHE A 175 8.56 -3.20 6.59
CA PHE A 175 8.58 -1.83 7.09
C PHE A 175 7.34 -1.53 7.95
N SER A 176 6.14 -1.85 7.45
CA SER A 176 4.88 -1.58 8.15
C SER A 176 4.75 -2.35 9.46
N ARG A 177 5.18 -3.63 9.50
CA ARG A 177 5.18 -4.44 10.73
C ARG A 177 6.09 -3.84 11.81
N THR A 178 7.29 -3.40 11.43
CA THR A 178 8.21 -2.75 12.37
C THR A 178 7.64 -1.41 12.84
N LEU A 179 7.09 -0.61 11.94
CA LEU A 179 6.48 0.67 12.27
C LEU A 179 5.27 0.52 13.22
N ALA A 180 4.49 -0.56 13.05
CA ALA A 180 3.39 -0.89 13.97
C ALA A 180 3.86 -1.09 15.42
N LEU A 181 5.04 -1.69 15.61
CA LEU A 181 5.65 -1.87 16.95
C LEU A 181 6.18 -0.54 17.49
N GLU A 182 6.87 0.25 16.66
CA GLU A 182 7.48 1.52 17.07
C GLU A 182 6.46 2.59 17.46
N LEU A 183 5.32 2.63 16.76
CA LEU A 183 4.28 3.65 16.95
C LEU A 183 3.21 3.24 17.97
N ALA A 184 3.10 1.98 18.36
CA ALA A 184 2.06 1.48 19.26
C ALA A 184 1.99 2.24 20.60
N LYS A 185 3.15 2.55 21.19
CA LYS A 185 3.21 3.30 22.47
C LYS A 185 2.68 4.73 22.38
N TYR A 186 2.52 5.28 21.19
CA TYR A 186 1.92 6.60 20.94
C TYR A 186 0.44 6.51 20.54
N GLY A 187 -0.17 5.32 20.57
CA GLY A 187 -1.56 5.10 20.17
C GLY A 187 -1.77 5.21 18.65
N ALA A 188 -0.71 5.10 17.86
CA ALA A 188 -0.80 5.10 16.40
C ALA A 188 -0.68 3.68 15.82
N THR A 189 -1.30 3.45 14.67
CA THR A 189 -1.29 2.14 13.99
C THR A 189 -0.63 2.22 12.61
N SER A 190 -0.04 1.10 12.18
CA SER A 190 0.49 0.92 10.83
C SER A 190 -0.05 -0.38 10.24
N ASN A 191 -0.78 -0.28 9.12
CA ASN A 191 -1.35 -1.41 8.42
C ASN A 191 -1.02 -1.37 6.94
N VAL A 192 -1.17 -2.49 6.26
CA VAL A 192 -0.89 -2.67 4.84
C VAL A 192 -2.16 -3.03 4.11
N ILE A 193 -2.40 -2.39 2.97
CA ILE A 193 -3.38 -2.83 1.97
C ILE A 193 -2.63 -3.63 0.88
N SER A 194 -3.14 -4.80 0.55
CA SER A 194 -2.80 -5.56 -0.66
C SER A 194 -3.99 -5.47 -1.63
N PRO A 195 -3.97 -4.51 -2.58
CA PRO A 195 -5.14 -4.25 -3.41
C PRO A 195 -5.24 -5.20 -4.60
N GLY A 196 -6.47 -5.47 -5.03
CA GLY A 196 -6.79 -6.08 -6.33
C GLY A 196 -7.89 -5.25 -7.00
N ALA A 197 -7.51 -4.29 -7.85
CA ALA A 197 -8.43 -3.43 -8.58
C ALA A 197 -8.00 -3.30 -10.04
N ALA A 198 -8.96 -3.14 -10.94
CA ALA A 198 -8.72 -2.75 -12.31
C ALA A 198 -8.38 -1.25 -12.35
N THR A 199 -7.16 -0.95 -12.68
CA THR A 199 -6.65 0.42 -12.82
C THR A 199 -5.79 0.51 -14.08
N ARG A 200 -5.40 1.72 -14.48
CA ARG A 200 -4.43 1.91 -15.57
C ARG A 200 -3.17 1.04 -15.43
N MET A 201 -2.72 0.76 -14.20
CA MET A 201 -1.53 -0.07 -13.95
C MET A 201 -1.78 -1.58 -14.11
N THR A 202 -3.01 -2.03 -13.98
CA THR A 202 -3.36 -3.47 -13.92
C THR A 202 -4.26 -3.91 -15.05
N PHE A 203 -4.81 -2.98 -15.83
CA PHE A 203 -5.79 -3.27 -16.87
C PHE A 203 -5.24 -4.29 -17.90
N ASP A 204 -4.08 -3.98 -18.48
CA ASP A 204 -3.45 -4.87 -19.48
C ASP A 204 -3.09 -6.24 -18.91
N LEU A 205 -2.68 -6.30 -17.64
CA LEU A 205 -2.36 -7.55 -16.95
C LEU A 205 -3.60 -8.42 -16.77
N ILE A 206 -4.73 -7.80 -16.42
CA ILE A 206 -6.00 -8.50 -16.21
C ILE A 206 -6.55 -8.98 -17.55
N GLU A 207 -6.58 -8.15 -18.59
CA GLU A 207 -7.05 -8.54 -19.94
C GLU A 207 -6.19 -9.66 -20.53
N ASN A 208 -4.86 -9.58 -20.41
CA ASN A 208 -3.94 -10.62 -20.87
C ASN A 208 -4.09 -11.95 -20.12
N SER A 209 -4.67 -11.94 -18.91
CA SER A 209 -5.03 -13.16 -18.18
C SER A 209 -6.34 -13.81 -18.68
N GLY A 210 -7.02 -13.20 -19.66
CA GLY A 210 -8.30 -13.65 -20.20
C GLY A 210 -9.51 -13.28 -19.36
N GLN A 211 -9.33 -12.47 -18.31
CA GLN A 211 -10.43 -11.94 -17.48
C GLN A 211 -10.97 -10.67 -18.13
N LYS A 212 -12.30 -10.56 -18.22
CA LYS A 212 -12.97 -9.33 -18.63
C LYS A 212 -13.10 -8.40 -17.42
N VAL A 213 -12.80 -7.13 -17.61
CA VAL A 213 -13.02 -6.06 -16.64
C VAL A 213 -14.30 -5.31 -17.01
N ASP A 214 -15.19 -5.19 -16.07
CA ASP A 214 -16.38 -4.33 -16.16
C ASP A 214 -16.11 -3.04 -15.41
N LEU A 215 -15.74 -1.99 -16.12
CA LEU A 215 -15.41 -0.68 -15.52
C LEU A 215 -16.64 0.01 -14.92
N ASP A 216 -17.85 -0.37 -15.29
CA ASP A 216 -19.09 0.15 -14.72
C ASP A 216 -19.43 -0.52 -13.38
N ASN A 217 -18.80 -1.66 -13.08
CA ASN A 217 -18.95 -2.35 -11.81
C ASN A 217 -18.08 -1.68 -10.73
N PRO A 218 -18.67 -1.04 -9.71
CA PRO A 218 -17.91 -0.34 -8.67
C PRO A 218 -16.99 -1.26 -7.86
N LEU A 219 -17.18 -2.57 -7.90
CA LEU A 219 -16.31 -3.53 -7.22
C LEU A 219 -14.98 -3.79 -7.96
N GLU A 220 -14.91 -3.50 -9.25
CA GLU A 220 -13.71 -3.70 -10.06
C GLU A 220 -12.66 -2.59 -9.88
N GLY A 221 -13.10 -1.39 -9.50
CA GLY A 221 -12.26 -0.20 -9.33
C GLY A 221 -11.63 -0.06 -7.95
N GLY A 222 -11.21 1.18 -7.64
CA GLY A 222 -10.58 1.54 -6.37
C GLY A 222 -11.55 1.74 -5.21
N GLN A 223 -12.86 1.79 -5.45
CA GLN A 223 -13.86 2.14 -4.44
C GLN A 223 -13.89 1.18 -3.23
N PRO A 224 -13.84 -0.18 -3.39
CA PRO A 224 -13.80 -1.08 -2.25
C PRO A 224 -12.56 -0.83 -1.37
N ILE A 225 -11.43 -0.53 -1.98
CA ILE A 225 -10.18 -0.24 -1.30
C ILE A 225 -10.29 1.08 -0.53
N ALA A 226 -10.87 2.12 -1.15
CA ALA A 226 -11.09 3.42 -0.53
C ALA A 226 -11.95 3.32 0.74
N ARG A 227 -12.98 2.48 0.74
CA ARG A 227 -13.83 2.23 1.91
C ARG A 227 -13.06 1.56 3.06
N VAL A 228 -12.22 0.56 2.76
CA VAL A 228 -11.38 -0.08 3.78
C VAL A 228 -10.33 0.88 4.33
N VAL A 229 -9.73 1.73 3.48
CA VAL A 229 -8.83 2.81 3.90
C VAL A 229 -9.55 3.83 4.78
N GLY A 230 -10.78 4.22 4.46
CA GLY A 230 -11.62 5.08 5.29
C GLY A 230 -11.90 4.47 6.67
N TRP A 231 -12.22 3.17 6.73
CA TRP A 231 -12.38 2.47 8.00
C TRP A 231 -11.07 2.44 8.80
N LEU A 232 -9.94 2.13 8.15
CA LEU A 232 -8.62 2.16 8.79
C LEU A 232 -8.24 3.56 9.31
N GLY A 233 -8.69 4.63 8.66
CA GLY A 233 -8.52 6.01 9.09
C GLY A 233 -9.37 6.41 10.30
N SER A 234 -10.43 5.68 10.58
CA SER A 234 -11.39 5.99 11.63
C SER A 234 -10.94 5.51 13.03
N ASP A 235 -11.66 5.93 14.05
CA ASP A 235 -11.43 5.48 15.42
C ASP A 235 -11.88 4.03 15.65
N ALA A 236 -12.75 3.49 14.78
CA ALA A 236 -13.19 2.09 14.85
C ALA A 236 -12.07 1.08 14.61
N SER A 237 -10.99 1.50 13.93
CA SER A 237 -9.83 0.64 13.62
C SER A 237 -8.69 0.74 14.64
N ARG A 238 -8.88 1.38 15.76
CA ARG A 238 -7.80 1.65 16.75
C ARG A 238 -7.04 0.41 17.21
N ASP A 239 -7.69 -0.75 17.23
CA ASP A 239 -7.10 -2.02 17.64
C ASP A 239 -6.56 -2.85 16.44
N CYS A 240 -6.72 -2.35 15.20
CA CYS A 240 -6.16 -2.93 13.99
C CYS A 240 -4.75 -2.40 13.77
N ASN A 241 -3.73 -3.19 14.11
CA ASN A 241 -2.33 -2.79 13.98
C ASN A 241 -1.47 -3.93 13.46
N GLY A 242 -0.52 -3.63 12.57
CA GLY A 242 0.42 -4.59 12.00
C GLY A 242 -0.19 -5.57 11.00
N GLN A 243 -1.42 -5.34 10.52
CA GLN A 243 -2.13 -6.26 9.64
C GLN A 243 -1.82 -6.01 8.16
N ILE A 244 -1.94 -7.06 7.36
CA ILE A 244 -2.00 -6.99 5.90
C ILE A 244 -3.41 -7.35 5.49
N ILE A 245 -4.12 -6.40 4.88
CA ILE A 245 -5.52 -6.54 4.48
C ILE A 245 -5.59 -6.66 2.97
N HIS A 246 -6.04 -7.78 2.47
CA HIS A 246 -6.31 -7.98 1.05
C HIS A 246 -7.71 -7.48 0.71
N VAL A 247 -7.81 -6.63 -0.33
CA VAL A 247 -9.08 -6.05 -0.78
C VAL A 247 -9.18 -6.18 -2.29
N ALA A 248 -10.11 -7.00 -2.77
CA ALA A 248 -10.30 -7.23 -4.20
C ALA A 248 -11.76 -7.60 -4.50
N ARG A 249 -12.40 -6.92 -5.44
CA ARG A 249 -13.73 -7.29 -5.99
C ARG A 249 -14.78 -7.66 -4.94
N GLY A 250 -14.86 -6.89 -3.85
CA GLY A 250 -15.78 -7.17 -2.75
C GLY A 250 -15.26 -8.15 -1.69
N LEU A 251 -14.12 -8.80 -1.92
CA LEU A 251 -13.40 -9.55 -0.90
C LEU A 251 -12.65 -8.60 0.02
N VAL A 252 -12.78 -8.79 1.32
CA VAL A 252 -11.91 -8.19 2.35
C VAL A 252 -11.40 -9.33 3.24
N GLY A 253 -10.09 -9.52 3.28
CA GLY A 253 -9.46 -10.60 4.03
C GLY A 253 -8.19 -10.15 4.74
N ILE A 254 -7.87 -10.81 5.86
CA ILE A 254 -6.59 -10.63 6.55
C ILE A 254 -5.62 -11.68 6.04
N MET A 255 -4.45 -11.22 5.58
CA MET A 255 -3.38 -12.11 5.16
C MET A 255 -2.67 -12.72 6.36
N GLN A 256 -2.35 -14.01 6.26
CA GLN A 256 -1.58 -14.67 7.30
C GLN A 256 -0.19 -14.02 7.43
N GLN A 257 0.22 -13.73 8.65
CA GLN A 257 1.57 -13.27 8.95
C GLN A 257 2.57 -14.42 8.78
N PRO A 258 3.85 -14.13 8.44
CA PRO A 258 4.87 -15.15 8.36
C PRO A 258 4.95 -15.94 9.66
N ALA A 259 4.86 -17.27 9.56
CA ALA A 259 4.96 -18.20 10.68
C ALA A 259 5.76 -19.42 10.29
N VAL A 260 6.43 -20.06 11.27
CA VAL A 260 7.03 -21.36 11.08
C VAL A 260 5.90 -22.40 11.05
N ILE A 261 5.61 -22.93 9.88
CA ILE A 261 4.52 -23.91 9.68
C ILE A 261 4.95 -25.35 9.92
N ARG A 262 6.27 -25.62 9.82
CA ARG A 262 6.89 -26.90 10.15
C ARG A 262 8.28 -26.63 10.70
N SER A 263 8.71 -27.42 11.68
CA SER A 263 10.02 -27.31 12.27
C SER A 263 10.52 -28.69 12.67
N PHE A 264 11.81 -28.81 12.76
CA PHE A 264 12.53 -29.91 13.39
C PHE A 264 13.48 -29.31 14.42
N THR A 265 13.69 -29.97 15.52
CA THR A 265 14.63 -29.55 16.57
C THR A 265 15.62 -30.67 16.81
N THR A 266 16.89 -30.32 16.89
CA THR A 266 17.99 -31.26 17.21
C THR A 266 18.81 -30.67 18.36
N ASP A 267 19.56 -31.53 19.04
CA ASP A 267 20.51 -31.19 20.09
C ASP A 267 21.96 -31.22 19.60
N HIS A 268 22.18 -31.48 18.31
CA HIS A 268 23.49 -31.50 17.65
C HIS A 268 23.45 -30.78 16.30
N LEU A 269 24.64 -30.56 15.70
CA LEU A 269 24.75 -30.01 14.35
C LEU A 269 24.36 -31.08 13.34
N LEU A 270 23.39 -30.74 12.48
CA LEU A 270 22.95 -31.62 11.38
C LEU A 270 24.06 -31.73 10.33
N ASP A 271 24.38 -32.92 9.91
CA ASP A 271 25.20 -33.18 8.74
C ASP A 271 24.37 -33.18 7.43
N HIS A 272 25.03 -33.37 6.28
CA HIS A 272 24.36 -33.34 4.99
C HIS A 272 23.35 -34.47 4.79
N ASP A 273 23.69 -35.69 5.26
CA ASP A 273 22.84 -36.86 5.09
C ASP A 273 21.56 -36.73 5.94
N GLU A 274 21.70 -36.18 7.15
CA GLU A 274 20.56 -35.87 8.02
C GLU A 274 19.66 -34.79 7.41
N LEU A 275 20.24 -33.70 6.83
CA LEU A 275 19.48 -32.65 6.13
C LEU A 275 18.76 -33.22 4.91
N ASP A 276 19.40 -34.08 4.11
CA ASP A 276 18.79 -34.72 2.94
C ASP A 276 17.61 -35.62 3.34
N GLY A 277 17.65 -36.23 4.52
CA GLY A 277 16.53 -37.01 5.07
C GLY A 277 15.36 -36.13 5.59
N LEU A 278 15.68 -35.00 6.19
CA LEU A 278 14.68 -34.12 6.85
C LEU A 278 13.99 -33.13 5.92
N MET A 279 14.75 -32.51 5.00
CA MET A 279 14.26 -31.44 4.16
C MET A 279 13.04 -31.81 3.30
N PRO A 280 12.95 -33.02 2.69
CA PRO A 280 11.77 -33.39 1.93
C PRO A 280 10.48 -33.32 2.75
N SER A 281 10.49 -33.73 4.02
CA SER A 281 9.31 -33.68 4.89
C SER A 281 8.89 -32.25 5.26
N LEU A 282 9.84 -31.31 5.37
CA LEU A 282 9.59 -29.90 5.62
C LEU A 282 9.12 -29.17 4.37
N LEU A 283 9.60 -29.57 3.17
CA LEU A 283 9.30 -28.92 1.89
C LEU A 283 7.95 -29.33 1.30
N ASP A 284 7.39 -30.48 1.68
CA ASP A 284 6.12 -31.00 1.09
C ASP A 284 4.93 -30.03 1.20
N ALA A 285 4.96 -29.10 2.15
CA ALA A 285 3.97 -28.03 2.25
C ALA A 285 4.16 -26.90 1.24
N ARG A 286 5.36 -26.70 0.66
CA ARG A 286 5.64 -25.60 -0.29
C ARG A 286 5.11 -25.88 -1.69
N SER A 287 5.12 -27.16 -2.11
CA SER A 287 4.58 -27.53 -3.42
C SER A 287 3.11 -27.19 -3.59
N LYS A 288 2.33 -27.30 -2.51
CA LYS A 288 0.90 -26.97 -2.52
C LYS A 288 0.61 -25.46 -2.55
N ASN A 289 1.45 -24.63 -1.94
CA ASN A 289 1.22 -23.17 -1.92
C ASN A 289 1.60 -22.46 -3.22
N VAL A 290 2.60 -22.96 -3.96
CA VAL A 290 2.99 -22.39 -5.25
C VAL A 290 1.97 -22.76 -6.34
N ASP A 291 1.37 -23.94 -6.25
CA ASP A 291 0.34 -24.39 -7.19
C ASP A 291 -1.02 -23.69 -6.90
N GLN A 292 -1.35 -23.38 -5.64
CA GLN A 292 -2.55 -22.61 -5.30
C GLN A 292 -2.51 -21.16 -5.79
N ALA A 293 -1.34 -20.54 -5.91
CA ALA A 293 -1.21 -19.20 -6.50
C ALA A 293 -1.53 -19.17 -8.01
N LYS A 294 -1.50 -20.31 -8.68
CA LYS A 294 -1.92 -20.45 -10.10
C LYS A 294 -3.42 -20.71 -10.25
N ASP A 295 -4.12 -21.14 -9.20
CA ASP A 295 -5.52 -21.61 -9.28
C ASP A 295 -6.55 -20.65 -8.62
N THR A 296 -6.13 -19.44 -8.20
CA THR A 296 -7.06 -18.44 -7.62
C THR A 296 -8.00 -17.78 -8.64
N GLY A 297 -8.25 -18.44 -9.78
CA GLY A 297 -9.21 -18.05 -10.81
C GLY A 297 -10.65 -18.56 -10.61
N LYS A 298 -10.95 -19.39 -9.59
CA LYS A 298 -12.33 -19.83 -9.33
C LYS A 298 -12.67 -19.73 -7.85
N PRO A 299 -13.74 -19.00 -7.47
CA PRO A 299 -14.29 -19.12 -6.13
C PRO A 299 -14.94 -20.49 -5.97
N GLU A 300 -14.47 -21.27 -5.00
CA GLU A 300 -15.25 -22.40 -4.52
C GLU A 300 -16.51 -21.86 -3.84
N SER A 301 -17.66 -22.32 -4.34
CA SER A 301 -18.97 -22.07 -3.76
C SER A 301 -19.03 -22.65 -2.35
N VAL A 302 -19.26 -21.84 -1.36
CA VAL A 302 -19.81 -22.22 -0.05
C VAL A 302 -21.33 -22.03 -0.07
#